data_6cc41cd1323a6787f1df6e63b17d9dc0
#
_entry.id   6cc41cd1323a6787f1df6e63b17d9dc0
#
_cell.length_a   1.000
_cell.length_b   1.000
_cell.length_c   1.000
_cell.angle_alpha   90.00
_cell.angle_beta   90.00
_cell.angle_gamma   90.00
#
_symmetry.space_group_name_H-M   'P 1'
#
loop_
_entity.id
_entity.type
_entity.pdbx_description
1 polymer ?
#
loop_
_entity_poly.entity_id
_entity_poly.type
_entity_poly.pdbx_seq_one_letter_code
_entity_poly.pdbx_strand_id
1 'polypeptide(L)'
;MDFRKLPSNSEGLLLKLVCSENPTQVLREQYNGLSMQQEQELDGIIRELKGLGYIDVKWADNEPYFVILNNSARTYSERLAEYNAHNPINATQGKKVRNTIFISHRSTDKGIADMLVDFFAGTGISKETVFCSSLPGNDINERISDEVRTALKSSAVSIAILSHDYYQSAYCLNEAGVLWYEDVPVISVALPEINSGNMYGFLNNEYKLRRLDSDTDISYIYDTVSEAVSAPHTKASLITYENNKLRTRYA
;
A
#
# COMPACT_ATOMS: atom_id res chain seq x y z
N MET A 1 -8.69 -15.80 -30.33
CA MET A 1 -8.05 -14.57 -29.82
C MET A 1 -7.27 -14.96 -28.58
N ASP A 2 -5.98 -14.65 -28.55
CA ASP A 2 -5.16 -14.93 -27.38
C ASP A 2 -5.66 -14.09 -26.20
N PHE A 3 -5.76 -14.72 -25.01
CA PHE A 3 -6.15 -14.04 -23.80
C PHE A 3 -5.06 -13.04 -23.41
N ARG A 4 -5.43 -11.78 -23.19
CA ARG A 4 -4.55 -10.74 -22.65
C ARG A 4 -5.06 -10.30 -21.29
N LYS A 5 -4.20 -10.37 -20.29
CA LYS A 5 -4.52 -9.86 -18.94
C LYS A 5 -4.72 -8.34 -19.00
N LEU A 6 -5.77 -7.87 -18.35
CA LEU A 6 -6.08 -6.44 -18.24
C LEU A 6 -5.15 -5.74 -17.23
N PRO A 7 -4.94 -4.43 -17.36
CA PRO A 7 -4.38 -3.59 -16.29
C PRO A 7 -5.22 -3.68 -15.03
N SER A 8 -4.59 -3.54 -13.85
CA SER A 8 -5.25 -3.77 -12.55
C SER A 8 -6.52 -2.96 -12.34
N ASN A 9 -6.54 -1.68 -12.77
CA ASN A 9 -7.73 -0.82 -12.63
C ASN A 9 -8.89 -1.29 -13.52
N SER A 10 -8.59 -1.66 -14.77
CA SER A 10 -9.59 -2.16 -15.74
C SER A 10 -10.10 -3.55 -15.33
N GLU A 11 -9.20 -4.41 -14.83
CA GLU A 11 -9.55 -5.73 -14.26
C GLU A 11 -10.45 -5.58 -13.03
N GLY A 12 -10.09 -4.68 -12.10
CA GLY A 12 -10.87 -4.42 -10.90
C GLY A 12 -12.29 -3.92 -11.19
N LEU A 13 -12.45 -3.00 -12.14
CA LEU A 13 -13.79 -2.55 -12.57
C LEU A 13 -14.56 -3.68 -13.23
N LEU A 14 -13.94 -4.42 -14.17
CA LEU A 14 -14.60 -5.51 -14.87
C LEU A 14 -15.15 -6.58 -13.91
N LEU A 15 -14.33 -6.99 -12.92
CA LEU A 15 -14.74 -7.98 -11.92
C LEU A 15 -15.90 -7.48 -11.05
N LYS A 16 -15.88 -6.21 -10.62
CA LYS A 16 -17.02 -5.60 -9.90
C LYS A 16 -18.31 -5.66 -10.70
N LEU A 17 -18.23 -5.35 -12.00
CA LEU A 17 -19.41 -5.39 -12.89
C LEU A 17 -19.93 -6.81 -13.09
N VAL A 18 -19.03 -7.79 -13.29
CA VAL A 18 -19.38 -9.21 -13.53
C VAL A 18 -19.98 -9.86 -12.28
N CYS A 19 -19.48 -9.53 -11.10
CA CYS A 19 -19.98 -10.09 -9.84
C CYS A 19 -21.29 -9.44 -9.34
N SER A 20 -21.79 -8.41 -10.02
CA SER A 20 -23.00 -7.68 -9.62
C SER A 20 -24.24 -8.19 -10.34
N GLU A 21 -25.37 -8.24 -9.60
CA GLU A 21 -26.70 -8.44 -10.19
C GLU A 21 -27.17 -7.23 -11.03
N ASN A 22 -26.64 -6.03 -10.72
CA ASN A 22 -26.94 -4.79 -11.43
C ASN A 22 -25.67 -4.01 -11.82
N PRO A 23 -24.98 -4.40 -12.92
CA PRO A 23 -23.78 -3.73 -13.38
C PRO A 23 -23.96 -2.24 -13.67
N THR A 24 -25.16 -1.83 -14.09
CA THR A 24 -25.49 -0.43 -14.37
C THR A 24 -25.45 0.41 -13.09
N GLN A 25 -26.03 -0.12 -12.02
CA GLN A 25 -26.01 0.55 -10.70
C GLN A 25 -24.58 0.67 -10.18
N VAL A 26 -23.81 -0.41 -10.27
CA VAL A 26 -22.38 -0.41 -9.84
C VAL A 26 -21.60 0.66 -10.61
N LEU A 27 -21.78 0.78 -11.92
CA LEU A 27 -21.06 1.78 -12.70
C LEU A 27 -21.47 3.21 -12.33
N ARG A 28 -22.76 3.47 -12.11
CA ARG A 28 -23.24 4.78 -11.65
C ARG A 28 -22.64 5.18 -10.31
N GLU A 29 -22.56 4.24 -9.38
CA GLU A 29 -21.97 4.48 -8.05
C GLU A 29 -20.48 4.85 -8.14
N GLN A 30 -19.75 4.34 -9.14
CA GLN A 30 -18.35 4.73 -9.35
C GLN A 30 -18.18 6.20 -9.76
N TYR A 31 -19.20 6.84 -10.35
CA TYR A 31 -19.17 8.27 -10.71
C TYR A 31 -19.54 9.21 -9.56
N ASN A 32 -20.14 8.68 -8.49
CA ASN A 32 -20.60 9.52 -7.38
C ASN A 32 -19.42 10.19 -6.64
N GLY A 33 -19.41 11.52 -6.64
CA GLY A 33 -18.46 12.31 -5.86
C GLY A 33 -17.05 12.37 -6.46
N LEU A 34 -16.86 11.96 -7.71
CA LEU A 34 -15.56 12.06 -8.39
C LEU A 34 -15.21 13.52 -8.74
N SER A 35 -13.93 13.82 -8.70
CA SER A 35 -13.37 15.03 -9.34
C SER A 35 -13.33 14.84 -10.87
N MET A 36 -13.25 15.94 -11.61
CA MET A 36 -13.14 15.91 -13.08
C MET A 36 -11.99 15.02 -13.59
N GLN A 37 -10.86 14.99 -12.88
CA GLN A 37 -9.72 14.16 -13.24
C GLN A 37 -10.03 12.67 -13.03
N GLN A 38 -10.67 12.31 -11.92
CA GLN A 38 -11.08 10.93 -11.62
C GLN A 38 -12.15 10.42 -12.61
N GLU A 39 -13.08 11.30 -13.02
CA GLU A 39 -14.04 10.98 -14.08
C GLU A 39 -13.34 10.65 -15.41
N GLN A 40 -12.34 11.46 -15.80
CA GLN A 40 -11.56 11.21 -17.02
C GLN A 40 -10.79 9.87 -16.97
N GLU A 41 -10.25 9.52 -15.81
CA GLU A 41 -9.58 8.22 -15.60
C GLU A 41 -10.57 7.07 -15.71
N LEU A 42 -11.73 7.17 -15.09
CA LEU A 42 -12.79 6.18 -15.18
C LEU A 42 -13.32 6.01 -16.62
N ASP A 43 -13.52 7.12 -17.33
CA ASP A 43 -13.87 7.12 -18.75
C ASP A 43 -12.81 6.43 -19.62
N GLY A 44 -11.54 6.59 -19.27
CA GLY A 44 -10.42 5.90 -19.92
C GLY A 44 -10.54 4.38 -19.77
N ILE A 45 -10.81 3.92 -18.56
CA ILE A 45 -11.00 2.49 -18.23
C ILE A 45 -12.22 1.93 -18.99
N ILE A 46 -13.33 2.64 -19.01
CA ILE A 46 -14.55 2.21 -19.72
C ILE A 46 -14.29 2.11 -21.22
N ARG A 47 -13.59 3.08 -21.82
CA ARG A 47 -13.21 3.05 -23.24
C ARG A 47 -12.28 1.87 -23.54
N GLU A 48 -11.35 1.54 -22.66
CA GLU A 48 -10.48 0.38 -22.80
C GLU A 48 -11.30 -0.92 -22.78
N LEU A 49 -12.14 -1.13 -21.77
CA LEU A 49 -12.97 -2.32 -21.63
C LEU A 49 -13.94 -2.48 -22.82
N LYS A 50 -14.49 -1.38 -23.30
CA LYS A 50 -15.35 -1.37 -24.51
C LYS A 50 -14.54 -1.69 -25.77
N GLY A 51 -13.37 -1.09 -25.96
CA GLY A 51 -12.49 -1.35 -27.09
C GLY A 51 -12.00 -2.79 -27.17
N LEU A 52 -11.83 -3.43 -26.02
CA LEU A 52 -11.46 -4.85 -25.90
C LEU A 52 -12.68 -5.81 -25.99
N GLY A 53 -13.89 -5.28 -26.11
CA GLY A 53 -15.11 -6.07 -26.30
C GLY A 53 -15.59 -6.78 -25.02
N TYR A 54 -15.25 -6.29 -23.84
CA TYR A 54 -15.75 -6.83 -22.58
C TYR A 54 -17.11 -6.26 -22.20
N ILE A 55 -17.28 -4.95 -22.37
CA ILE A 55 -18.54 -4.26 -22.02
C ILE A 55 -19.01 -3.37 -23.17
N ASP A 56 -20.29 -3.06 -23.17
CA ASP A 56 -20.83 -1.89 -23.86
C ASP A 56 -21.64 -1.05 -22.87
N VAL A 57 -21.51 0.29 -22.98
CA VAL A 57 -22.17 1.23 -22.08
C VAL A 57 -22.98 2.20 -22.92
N LYS A 58 -24.27 2.34 -22.59
CA LYS A 58 -25.17 3.35 -23.16
C LYS A 58 -25.34 4.50 -22.18
N TRP A 59 -25.24 5.70 -22.70
CA TRP A 59 -25.25 6.96 -21.94
C TRP A 59 -26.51 7.74 -22.24
N ALA A 60 -27.03 8.40 -21.20
CA ALA A 60 -28.07 9.41 -21.30
C ALA A 60 -27.74 10.52 -20.30
N ASP A 61 -27.79 11.79 -20.72
CA ASP A 61 -27.53 12.97 -19.90
C ASP A 61 -26.18 12.92 -19.14
N ASN A 62 -25.15 12.42 -19.81
CA ASN A 62 -23.79 12.17 -19.26
C ASN A 62 -23.73 11.11 -18.14
N GLU A 63 -24.78 10.33 -17.92
CA GLU A 63 -24.78 9.22 -16.98
C GLU A 63 -24.88 7.87 -17.69
N PRO A 64 -24.21 6.80 -17.18
CA PRO A 64 -24.38 5.46 -17.72
C PRO A 64 -25.77 4.94 -17.36
N TYR A 65 -26.62 4.76 -18.35
CA TYR A 65 -27.98 4.27 -18.08
C TYR A 65 -28.16 2.78 -18.31
N PHE A 66 -27.27 2.14 -19.10
CA PHE A 66 -27.30 0.71 -19.33
C PHE A 66 -25.92 0.14 -19.64
N VAL A 67 -25.51 -0.89 -18.87
CA VAL A 67 -24.25 -1.62 -19.05
C VAL A 67 -24.55 -3.03 -19.54
N ILE A 68 -23.95 -3.40 -20.67
CA ILE A 68 -24.02 -4.73 -21.26
C ILE A 68 -22.70 -5.44 -21.01
N LEU A 69 -22.75 -6.59 -20.34
CA LEU A 69 -21.60 -7.49 -20.19
C LEU A 69 -21.59 -8.50 -21.34
N ASN A 70 -20.54 -8.46 -22.14
CA ASN A 70 -20.36 -9.42 -23.22
C ASN A 70 -19.92 -10.79 -22.68
N ASN A 71 -19.96 -11.82 -23.52
CA ASN A 71 -19.56 -13.17 -23.10
C ASN A 71 -18.10 -13.23 -22.63
N SER A 72 -17.21 -12.45 -23.28
CA SER A 72 -15.80 -12.31 -22.88
C SER A 72 -15.63 -11.76 -21.46
N ALA A 73 -16.50 -10.87 -20.99
CA ALA A 73 -16.51 -10.38 -19.63
C ALA A 73 -16.88 -11.49 -18.63
N ARG A 74 -17.95 -12.22 -18.93
CA ARG A 74 -18.45 -13.30 -18.06
C ARG A 74 -17.47 -14.45 -17.89
N THR A 75 -16.70 -14.76 -18.95
CA THR A 75 -15.67 -15.82 -18.93
C THR A 75 -14.27 -15.30 -18.55
N TYR A 76 -14.13 -14.02 -18.22
CA TYR A 76 -12.81 -13.43 -17.94
C TYR A 76 -12.10 -14.11 -16.77
N SER A 77 -12.80 -14.37 -15.67
CA SER A 77 -12.23 -15.01 -14.48
C SER A 77 -11.72 -16.42 -14.76
N GLU A 78 -12.46 -17.21 -15.56
CA GLU A 78 -12.06 -18.55 -15.96
C GLU A 78 -10.81 -18.51 -16.86
N ARG A 79 -10.82 -17.64 -17.87
CA ARG A 79 -9.68 -17.45 -18.77
C ARG A 79 -8.45 -16.88 -18.07
N LEU A 80 -8.64 -16.04 -17.07
CA LEU A 80 -7.54 -15.54 -16.22
C LEU A 80 -6.92 -16.67 -15.39
N ALA A 81 -7.76 -17.57 -14.83
CA ALA A 81 -7.28 -18.74 -14.10
C ALA A 81 -6.47 -19.68 -15.00
N GLU A 82 -6.96 -19.96 -16.22
CA GLU A 82 -6.25 -20.76 -17.21
C GLU A 82 -4.93 -20.10 -17.64
N TYR A 83 -4.96 -18.79 -17.92
CA TYR A 83 -3.77 -18.03 -18.28
C TYR A 83 -2.69 -18.09 -17.18
N ASN A 84 -3.10 -17.91 -15.92
CA ASN A 84 -2.19 -17.99 -14.77
C ASN A 84 -1.63 -19.42 -14.57
N ALA A 85 -2.41 -20.45 -14.83
CA ALA A 85 -1.97 -21.84 -14.78
C ALA A 85 -0.89 -22.17 -15.83
N HIS A 86 -1.00 -21.59 -17.03
CA HIS A 86 -0.03 -21.79 -18.11
C HIS A 86 1.16 -20.81 -18.09
N ASN A 87 1.07 -19.73 -17.32
CA ASN A 87 2.10 -18.71 -17.17
C ASN A 87 2.45 -18.50 -15.69
N PRO A 88 3.09 -19.46 -15.04
CA PRO A 88 3.36 -19.40 -13.59
C PRO A 88 4.21 -18.19 -13.17
N ILE A 89 4.98 -17.57 -14.09
CA ILE A 89 5.74 -16.34 -13.84
C ILE A 89 4.80 -15.14 -13.61
N ASN A 90 3.60 -15.17 -14.21
CA ASN A 90 2.57 -14.14 -13.99
C ASN A 90 1.54 -14.52 -12.91
N ALA A 91 1.45 -15.82 -12.55
CA ALA A 91 0.61 -16.29 -11.45
C ALA A 91 1.17 -15.91 -10.07
N THR A 92 2.45 -15.53 -9.98
CA THR A 92 3.08 -15.01 -8.75
C THR A 92 2.71 -13.54 -8.46
N GLN A 93 1.79 -12.93 -9.22
CA GLN A 93 1.00 -11.77 -8.74
C GLN A 93 -0.30 -12.19 -8.00
N GLY A 94 -0.51 -13.48 -7.75
CA GLY A 94 -1.34 -13.94 -6.65
C GLY A 94 -0.68 -13.52 -5.35
N LYS A 95 -1.35 -12.68 -4.53
CA LYS A 95 -0.93 -12.09 -3.25
C LYS A 95 0.55 -12.37 -2.97
N LYS A 96 1.44 -11.48 -3.40
CA LYS A 96 2.82 -11.47 -2.92
C LYS A 96 2.71 -11.69 -1.41
N VAL A 97 3.29 -12.77 -0.90
CA VAL A 97 3.35 -12.95 0.56
C VAL A 97 4.24 -11.81 1.05
N ARG A 98 3.58 -10.71 1.39
CA ARG A 98 4.22 -9.55 1.96
C ARG A 98 4.25 -9.79 3.46
N ASN A 99 5.42 -9.88 4.02
CA ASN A 99 5.62 -10.14 5.44
C ASN A 99 6.70 -9.25 6.06
N THR A 100 7.18 -8.26 5.31
CA THR A 100 8.25 -7.37 5.77
C THR A 100 7.65 -6.05 6.27
N ILE A 101 8.14 -5.56 7.38
CA ILE A 101 7.95 -4.20 7.88
C ILE A 101 9.10 -3.37 7.34
N PHE A 102 8.81 -2.40 6.47
CA PHE A 102 9.83 -1.52 5.91
C PHE A 102 9.89 -0.21 6.68
N ILE A 103 11.03 0.11 7.30
CA ILE A 103 11.22 1.39 8.00
C ILE A 103 12.05 2.32 7.10
N SER A 104 11.35 3.29 6.49
CA SER A 104 11.95 4.37 5.69
C SER A 104 12.32 5.54 6.60
N HIS A 105 13.59 5.91 6.60
CA HIS A 105 14.10 6.99 7.44
C HIS A 105 15.37 7.62 6.85
N ARG A 106 15.67 8.83 7.25
CA ARG A 106 16.97 9.44 6.97
C ARG A 106 18.02 8.90 7.95
N SER A 107 19.28 8.81 7.54
CA SER A 107 20.38 8.31 8.39
C SER A 107 20.55 9.11 9.70
N THR A 108 20.20 10.40 9.70
CA THR A 108 20.15 11.24 10.89
C THR A 108 19.10 10.78 11.91
N ASP A 109 18.05 10.12 11.45
CA ASP A 109 16.92 9.65 12.26
C ASP A 109 17.07 8.18 12.68
N LYS A 110 18.26 7.59 12.48
CA LYS A 110 18.57 6.20 12.83
C LYS A 110 18.17 5.84 14.27
N GLY A 111 18.42 6.73 15.23
CA GLY A 111 18.07 6.49 16.63
C GLY A 111 16.58 6.21 16.84
N ILE A 112 15.71 6.88 16.10
CA ILE A 112 14.25 6.68 16.16
C ILE A 112 13.87 5.35 15.48
N ALA A 113 14.51 5.04 14.34
CA ALA A 113 14.30 3.76 13.67
C ALA A 113 14.70 2.58 14.57
N ASP A 114 15.85 2.66 15.25
CA ASP A 114 16.33 1.64 16.19
C ASP A 114 15.37 1.47 17.38
N MET A 115 14.77 2.56 17.89
CA MET A 115 13.75 2.49 18.95
C MET A 115 12.50 1.72 18.50
N LEU A 116 12.04 1.93 17.26
CA LEU A 116 10.90 1.20 16.69
C LEU A 116 11.23 -0.28 16.49
N VAL A 117 12.43 -0.61 16.01
CA VAL A 117 12.89 -2.01 15.88
C VAL A 117 12.90 -2.72 17.24
N ASP A 118 13.45 -2.07 18.27
CA ASP A 118 13.47 -2.61 19.63
C ASP A 118 12.07 -2.78 20.20
N PHE A 119 11.18 -1.83 19.93
CA PHE A 119 9.77 -1.91 20.33
C PHE A 119 9.07 -3.12 19.70
N PHE A 120 9.21 -3.32 18.39
CA PHE A 120 8.63 -4.49 17.70
C PHE A 120 9.21 -5.80 18.24
N ALA A 121 10.51 -5.87 18.44
CA ALA A 121 11.13 -7.05 19.04
C ALA A 121 10.64 -7.31 20.46
N GLY A 122 10.47 -6.27 21.28
CA GLY A 122 9.93 -6.37 22.64
C GLY A 122 8.47 -6.85 22.67
N THR A 123 7.68 -6.52 21.64
CA THR A 123 6.31 -6.99 21.49
C THR A 123 6.18 -8.36 20.79
N GLY A 124 7.31 -9.04 20.52
CA GLY A 124 7.32 -10.39 19.95
C GLY A 124 7.32 -10.47 18.43
N ILE A 125 7.44 -9.34 17.73
CA ILE A 125 7.64 -9.31 16.28
C ILE A 125 9.11 -9.59 15.98
N SER A 126 9.41 -10.60 15.14
CA SER A 126 10.80 -10.97 14.83
C SER A 126 11.54 -9.83 14.14
N LYS A 127 12.80 -9.58 14.56
CA LYS A 127 13.67 -8.62 13.88
C LYS A 127 13.92 -8.95 12.42
N GLU A 128 13.85 -10.22 12.05
CA GLU A 128 13.98 -10.68 10.66
C GLU A 128 12.81 -10.21 9.77
N THR A 129 11.69 -9.87 10.39
CA THR A 129 10.53 -9.31 9.69
C THR A 129 10.71 -7.82 9.39
N VAL A 130 11.67 -7.15 10.05
CA VAL A 130 11.88 -5.71 9.92
C VAL A 130 13.06 -5.45 8.98
N PHE A 131 12.81 -4.74 7.90
CA PHE A 131 13.85 -4.16 7.06
C PHE A 131 14.05 -2.69 7.44
N CYS A 132 15.24 -2.40 7.92
CA CYS A 132 15.71 -1.04 8.19
C CYS A 132 17.15 -0.96 7.69
N SER A 133 17.46 -0.03 6.80
CA SER A 133 18.79 0.09 6.18
C SER A 133 19.92 0.35 7.19
N SER A 134 19.58 0.80 8.39
CA SER A 134 20.55 1.05 9.47
C SER A 134 20.81 -0.15 10.38
N LEU A 135 20.12 -1.30 10.20
CA LEU A 135 20.37 -2.49 11.01
C LEU A 135 21.66 -3.20 10.55
N PRO A 136 22.45 -3.76 11.52
CA PRO A 136 23.57 -4.62 11.19
C PRO A 136 23.11 -5.82 10.35
N GLY A 137 23.82 -6.10 9.26
CA GLY A 137 23.45 -7.15 8.30
C GLY A 137 22.64 -6.66 7.11
N ASN A 138 22.08 -5.44 7.18
CA ASN A 138 21.48 -4.72 6.05
C ASN A 138 22.49 -3.68 5.51
N ASP A 139 23.78 -3.98 5.65
CA ASP A 139 24.84 -3.10 5.16
C ASP A 139 24.76 -2.96 3.65
N ILE A 140 24.60 -1.73 3.23
CA ILE A 140 24.36 -1.36 1.85
C ILE A 140 25.70 -1.41 1.12
N ASN A 141 25.95 -2.48 0.39
CA ASN A 141 27.03 -2.58 -0.58
C ASN A 141 26.72 -1.71 -1.83
N GLU A 142 27.65 -1.66 -2.78
CA GLU A 142 27.53 -0.86 -4.03
C GLU A 142 26.23 -1.08 -4.83
N ARG A 143 25.40 -2.08 -4.48
CA ARG A 143 24.07 -2.35 -5.06
C ARG A 143 22.91 -2.06 -4.10
N ILE A 144 22.98 -0.94 -3.38
CA ILE A 144 21.90 -0.40 -2.53
C ILE A 144 20.50 -0.64 -3.09
N SER A 145 20.36 -0.55 -4.42
CA SER A 145 19.06 -0.60 -5.09
C SER A 145 18.37 -1.97 -5.06
N ASP A 146 19.10 -3.09 -5.02
CA ASP A 146 18.47 -4.41 -5.17
C ASP A 146 17.92 -4.96 -3.84
N GLU A 147 18.62 -4.75 -2.73
CA GLU A 147 18.13 -5.16 -1.39
C GLU A 147 16.94 -4.29 -0.97
N VAL A 148 17.04 -2.97 -1.10
CA VAL A 148 15.95 -2.04 -0.84
C VAL A 148 14.76 -2.33 -1.75
N ARG A 149 14.99 -2.56 -3.04
CA ARG A 149 13.93 -2.91 -3.99
C ARG A 149 13.22 -4.21 -3.58
N THR A 150 13.98 -5.21 -3.13
CA THR A 150 13.42 -6.48 -2.66
C THR A 150 12.59 -6.27 -1.40
N ALA A 151 13.11 -5.51 -0.44
CA ALA A 151 12.40 -5.18 0.79
C ALA A 151 11.12 -4.39 0.51
N LEU A 152 11.16 -3.34 -0.34
CA LEU A 152 9.98 -2.59 -0.76
C LEU A 152 8.92 -3.49 -1.40
N LYS A 153 9.33 -4.41 -2.26
CA LYS A 153 8.42 -5.36 -2.90
C LYS A 153 7.82 -6.39 -1.95
N SER A 154 8.51 -6.78 -0.88
CA SER A 154 8.02 -7.72 0.15
C SER A 154 7.33 -7.02 1.32
N SER A 155 7.23 -5.70 1.31
CA SER A 155 6.63 -4.94 2.40
C SER A 155 5.14 -5.21 2.52
N ALA A 156 4.71 -5.65 3.71
CA ALA A 156 3.32 -5.74 4.12
C ALA A 156 2.80 -4.39 4.63
N VAL A 157 3.68 -3.63 5.26
CA VAL A 157 3.46 -2.30 5.82
C VAL A 157 4.77 -1.53 5.82
N SER A 158 4.71 -0.22 5.68
CA SER A 158 5.86 0.67 5.85
C SER A 158 5.64 1.67 6.95
N ILE A 159 6.72 2.05 7.64
CA ILE A 159 6.76 3.17 8.56
C ILE A 159 7.71 4.19 7.98
N ALA A 160 7.22 5.39 7.71
CA ALA A 160 8.04 6.52 7.29
C ALA A 160 8.28 7.44 8.48
N ILE A 161 9.55 7.62 8.88
CA ILE A 161 9.94 8.55 9.94
C ILE A 161 10.16 9.91 9.29
N LEU A 162 9.17 10.78 9.43
CA LEU A 162 9.14 12.08 8.78
C LEU A 162 9.87 13.13 9.61
N SER A 163 10.96 13.64 9.05
CA SER A 163 11.75 14.77 9.53
C SER A 163 11.96 15.79 8.40
N HIS A 164 12.53 16.96 8.70
CA HIS A 164 12.98 17.86 7.65
C HIS A 164 13.98 17.19 6.70
N ASP A 165 14.91 16.41 7.26
CA ASP A 165 15.93 15.70 6.51
C ASP A 165 15.35 14.59 5.64
N TYR A 166 14.26 13.94 6.08
CA TYR A 166 13.52 12.96 5.29
C TYR A 166 13.02 13.57 3.99
N TYR A 167 12.35 14.72 4.08
CA TYR A 167 11.81 15.41 2.91
C TYR A 167 12.89 16.03 2.01
N GLN A 168 14.09 16.28 2.50
CA GLN A 168 15.23 16.72 1.68
C GLN A 168 15.96 15.55 1.00
N SER A 169 15.65 14.32 1.37
CA SER A 169 16.27 13.13 0.82
C SER A 169 15.54 12.64 -0.43
N ALA A 170 16.12 12.85 -1.60
CA ALA A 170 15.59 12.28 -2.84
C ALA A 170 15.42 10.75 -2.75
N TYR A 171 16.27 10.07 -1.98
CA TYR A 171 16.20 8.63 -1.75
C TYR A 171 14.93 8.24 -0.99
N CYS A 172 14.66 8.88 0.16
CA CYS A 172 13.44 8.63 0.95
C CYS A 172 12.16 8.96 0.17
N LEU A 173 12.18 10.05 -0.63
CA LEU A 173 11.03 10.42 -1.48
C LEU A 173 10.80 9.39 -2.60
N ASN A 174 11.86 8.82 -3.17
CA ASN A 174 11.74 7.73 -4.15
C ASN A 174 11.17 6.46 -3.52
N GLU A 175 11.59 6.09 -2.30
CA GLU A 175 11.01 4.97 -1.55
C GLU A 175 9.52 5.19 -1.31
N ALA A 176 9.12 6.38 -0.88
CA ALA A 176 7.72 6.74 -0.68
C ALA A 176 6.91 6.60 -1.98
N GLY A 177 7.47 7.01 -3.11
CA GLY A 177 6.84 6.84 -4.43
C GLY A 177 6.66 5.38 -4.82
N VAL A 178 7.64 4.52 -4.53
CA VAL A 178 7.52 3.06 -4.78
C VAL A 178 6.48 2.43 -3.87
N LEU A 179 6.46 2.77 -2.58
CA LEU A 179 5.46 2.26 -1.63
C LEU A 179 4.04 2.65 -2.05
N TRP A 180 3.85 3.90 -2.49
CA TRP A 180 2.58 4.38 -3.03
C TRP A 180 2.17 3.60 -4.29
N TYR A 181 3.09 3.41 -5.25
CA TYR A 181 2.83 2.66 -6.49
C TYR A 181 2.49 1.18 -6.25
N GLU A 182 3.10 0.56 -5.24
CA GLU A 182 2.90 -0.85 -4.86
C GLU A 182 1.70 -1.02 -3.91
N ASP A 183 0.91 0.03 -3.63
CA ASP A 183 -0.22 0.02 -2.68
C ASP A 183 0.17 -0.51 -1.29
N VAL A 184 1.38 -0.21 -0.82
CA VAL A 184 1.82 -0.59 0.53
C VAL A 184 1.24 0.39 1.54
N PRO A 185 0.53 -0.08 2.59
CA PRO A 185 0.10 0.80 3.68
C PRO A 185 1.29 1.51 4.32
N VAL A 186 1.24 2.85 4.44
CA VAL A 186 2.30 3.65 5.04
C VAL A 186 1.80 4.32 6.31
N ILE A 187 2.52 4.12 7.41
CA ILE A 187 2.32 4.81 8.68
C ILE A 187 3.30 5.97 8.76
N SER A 188 2.79 7.20 8.75
CA SER A 188 3.60 8.42 8.83
C SER A 188 3.89 8.77 10.29
N VAL A 189 5.09 8.46 10.77
CA VAL A 189 5.59 8.82 12.11
C VAL A 189 6.31 10.16 12.01
N ALA A 190 5.71 11.22 12.56
CA ALA A 190 6.23 12.57 12.46
C ALA A 190 7.10 12.94 13.66
N LEU A 191 8.29 13.47 13.40
CA LEU A 191 9.10 14.12 14.42
C LEU A 191 8.51 15.50 14.80
N PRO A 192 8.90 16.12 15.93
CA PRO A 192 8.22 17.30 16.47
C PRO A 192 8.07 18.47 15.48
N GLU A 193 9.02 18.65 14.58
CA GLU A 193 9.05 19.71 13.57
C GLU A 193 8.08 19.50 12.40
N ILE A 194 7.55 18.28 12.21
CA ILE A 194 6.66 17.95 11.11
C ILE A 194 5.20 18.10 11.53
N ASN A 195 4.43 18.79 10.69
CA ASN A 195 2.99 18.99 10.81
C ASN A 195 2.34 18.93 9.42
N SER A 196 1.02 18.94 9.36
CA SER A 196 0.27 18.85 8.09
C SER A 196 0.57 19.98 7.09
N GLY A 197 1.10 21.12 7.56
CA GLY A 197 1.40 22.27 6.70
C GLY A 197 2.73 22.18 5.98
N ASN A 198 3.64 21.28 6.40
CA ASN A 198 4.97 21.12 5.81
C ASN A 198 5.23 19.73 5.22
N MET A 199 4.18 18.93 5.07
CA MET A 199 4.22 17.67 4.34
C MET A 199 4.02 17.88 2.83
N TYR A 200 4.72 17.09 2.02
CA TYR A 200 4.58 17.15 0.56
C TYR A 200 4.95 15.82 -0.12
N GLY A 201 4.78 15.75 -1.45
CA GLY A 201 5.02 14.54 -2.22
C GLY A 201 3.94 13.49 -2.02
N PHE A 202 4.29 12.22 -2.09
CA PHE A 202 3.36 11.11 -1.87
C PHE A 202 2.94 10.95 -0.40
N LEU A 203 3.77 11.40 0.55
CA LEU A 203 3.44 11.45 1.97
C LEU A 203 3.04 12.89 2.36
N ASN A 204 1.95 13.37 1.76
CA ASN A 204 1.39 14.69 1.97
C ASN A 204 0.39 14.72 3.15
N ASN A 205 -0.35 15.81 3.29
CA ASN A 205 -1.31 16.05 4.38
C ASN A 205 -2.59 15.17 4.34
N GLU A 206 -2.76 14.30 3.36
CA GLU A 206 -3.82 13.28 3.33
C GLU A 206 -3.52 12.13 4.29
N TYR A 207 -2.23 11.92 4.63
CA TYR A 207 -1.82 10.91 5.59
C TYR A 207 -1.91 11.43 7.02
N LYS A 208 -2.57 10.65 7.88
CA LYS A 208 -2.65 10.97 9.30
C LYS A 208 -1.29 10.79 9.96
N LEU A 209 -0.78 11.86 10.57
CA LEU A 209 0.47 11.83 11.34
C LEU A 209 0.28 11.04 12.63
N ARG A 210 1.30 10.25 12.99
CA ARG A 210 1.44 9.54 14.26
C ARG A 210 2.61 10.08 15.02
N ARG A 211 2.53 10.06 16.34
CA ARG A 211 3.54 10.58 17.25
C ARG A 211 4.01 9.50 18.23
N LEU A 212 5.31 9.45 18.53
CA LEU A 212 5.87 8.48 19.48
C LEU A 212 5.79 8.93 20.93
N ASP A 213 5.30 10.13 21.20
CA ASP A 213 4.92 10.64 22.53
C ASP A 213 3.46 10.37 22.89
N SER A 214 2.67 9.79 21.97
CA SER A 214 1.26 9.46 22.11
C SER A 214 1.03 7.97 22.28
N ASP A 215 0.52 7.52 23.42
CA ASP A 215 0.18 6.11 23.68
C ASP A 215 -0.83 5.56 22.65
N THR A 216 -1.80 6.38 22.26
CA THR A 216 -2.80 6.01 21.25
C THR A 216 -2.18 5.77 19.89
N ASP A 217 -1.22 6.61 19.49
CA ASP A 217 -0.55 6.47 18.19
C ASP A 217 0.42 5.28 18.20
N ILE A 218 1.14 5.04 19.29
CA ILE A 218 2.02 3.86 19.43
C ILE A 218 1.17 2.57 19.38
N SER A 219 0.02 2.53 20.07
CA SER A 219 -0.89 1.39 20.01
C SER A 219 -1.41 1.15 18.59
N TYR A 220 -1.80 2.22 17.88
CA TYR A 220 -2.22 2.12 16.48
C TYR A 220 -1.10 1.58 15.57
N ILE A 221 0.14 2.05 15.76
CA ILE A 221 1.32 1.55 15.01
C ILE A 221 1.46 0.05 15.25
N TYR A 222 1.41 -0.39 16.51
CA TYR A 222 1.52 -1.81 16.85
C TYR A 222 0.40 -2.64 16.22
N ASP A 223 -0.85 -2.25 16.37
CA ASP A 223 -2.01 -2.99 15.85
C ASP A 223 -1.93 -3.14 14.34
N THR A 224 -1.67 -2.03 13.63
CA THR A 224 -1.55 -2.02 12.18
C THR A 224 -0.40 -2.90 11.68
N VAL A 225 0.75 -2.82 12.33
CA VAL A 225 1.93 -3.61 11.96
C VAL A 225 1.72 -5.09 12.26
N SER A 226 1.22 -5.43 13.45
CA SER A 226 1.01 -6.81 13.88
C SER A 226 -0.01 -7.53 12.98
N GLU A 227 -1.07 -6.84 12.57
CA GLU A 227 -2.06 -7.36 11.61
C GLU A 227 -1.42 -7.58 10.23
N ALA A 228 -0.67 -6.59 9.73
CA ALA A 228 -0.07 -6.64 8.39
C ALA A 228 0.90 -7.81 8.21
N VAL A 229 1.69 -8.13 9.25
CA VAL A 229 2.67 -9.25 9.21
C VAL A 229 2.14 -10.54 9.86
N SER A 230 0.86 -10.57 10.25
CA SER A 230 0.25 -11.71 10.95
C SER A 230 1.07 -12.15 12.17
N ALA A 231 1.47 -11.17 12.99
CA ALA A 231 2.29 -11.40 14.16
C ALA A 231 1.57 -12.31 15.19
N PRO A 232 2.31 -13.11 15.98
CA PRO A 232 1.71 -13.92 17.03
C PRO A 232 1.04 -13.03 18.09
N HIS A 233 -0.02 -13.55 18.70
CA HIS A 233 -0.74 -12.84 19.75
C HIS A 233 0.16 -12.53 20.95
N THR A 234 0.25 -11.25 21.30
CA THR A 234 1.05 -10.75 22.43
C THR A 234 0.13 -10.29 23.57
N LYS A 235 0.54 -10.56 24.81
CA LYS A 235 -0.23 -10.13 26.00
C LYS A 235 -0.30 -8.60 26.06
N ALA A 236 -1.49 -8.05 26.32
CA ALA A 236 -1.71 -6.61 26.44
C ALA A 236 -0.76 -5.93 27.45
N SER A 237 -0.46 -6.61 28.57
CA SER A 237 0.49 -6.08 29.57
C SER A 237 1.90 -5.88 29.03
N LEU A 238 2.37 -6.76 28.13
CA LEU A 238 3.68 -6.62 27.50
C LEU A 238 3.67 -5.48 26.48
N ILE A 239 2.58 -5.35 25.69
CA ILE A 239 2.41 -4.24 24.75
C ILE A 239 2.43 -2.91 25.51
N THR A 240 1.67 -2.80 26.60
CA THR A 240 1.66 -1.59 27.45
C THR A 240 3.05 -1.26 28.02
N TYR A 241 3.78 -2.28 28.46
CA TYR A 241 5.14 -2.11 28.98
C TYR A 241 6.09 -1.56 27.90
N GLU A 242 6.08 -2.16 26.71
CA GLU A 242 6.95 -1.72 25.60
C GLU A 242 6.52 -0.34 25.05
N ASN A 243 5.21 -0.02 25.03
CA ASN A 243 4.72 1.33 24.69
C ASN A 243 5.32 2.38 25.64
N ASN A 244 5.24 2.15 26.94
CA ASN A 244 5.79 3.07 27.93
C ASN A 244 7.31 3.23 27.80
N LYS A 245 8.01 2.16 27.54
CA LYS A 245 9.45 2.15 27.32
C LYS A 245 9.85 2.94 26.06
N LEU A 246 9.14 2.73 24.93
CA LEU A 246 9.35 3.49 23.70
C LEU A 246 9.14 4.98 23.95
N ARG A 247 8.00 5.36 24.52
CA ARG A 247 7.66 6.76 24.81
C ARG A 247 8.68 7.43 25.72
N THR A 248 9.14 6.73 26.77
CA THR A 248 10.15 7.27 27.70
C THR A 248 11.50 7.47 27.03
N ARG A 249 11.88 6.62 26.08
CA ARG A 249 13.12 6.78 25.32
C ARG A 249 13.05 7.90 24.28
N TYR A 250 11.84 8.14 23.76
CA TYR A 250 11.61 9.17 22.75
C TYR A 250 11.51 10.57 23.35
N ALA A 251 10.99 10.73 24.59
CA ALA A 251 10.86 12.00 25.32
C ALA A 251 12.22 12.60 25.69
#